data_0051a501ed1829572cd2cb404f8b9899
#
_entry.id   0051a501ed1829572cd2cb404f8b9899
#
_cell.length_a   1.000
_cell.length_b   1.000
_cell.length_c   1.000
_cell.angle_alpha   90.00
_cell.angle_beta   90.00
_cell.angle_gamma   90.00
#
_symmetry.space_group_name_H-M   'P 1'
#
loop_
_entity.id
_entity.type
_entity.pdbx_description
1 polymer ?
#
loop_
_entity_poly.entity_id
_entity_poly.type
_entity_poly.pdbx_seq_one_letter_code
_entity_poly.pdbx_strand_id
1 'polypeptide(L)'
;MNKKSSAGTGTYSIIFGVAFVWFTTHFGGGFASGAQIYSYYVRFGIWCLIMPALAMLYNGIFFAYGMRFARKHEVYDYRSYNNAFYGKFAPVFSNLFEVLYICVMCAAPAVAFATGGATLSTLTGLPYLPVSYTHLRAHE
;
A
#
# COMPACT_ATOMS: atom_id res chain seq x y z
N MET A 1 21.38 -1.88 37.25
CA MET A 1 19.97 -1.99 36.83
C MET A 1 19.91 -1.92 35.32
N ASN A 2 19.36 -2.97 34.70
CA ASN A 2 19.61 -3.39 33.32
C ASN A 2 18.73 -2.63 32.31
N LYS A 3 19.24 -1.58 31.68
CA LYS A 3 18.54 -0.75 30.67
C LYS A 3 18.68 -1.28 29.23
N LYS A 4 19.38 -2.42 29.04
CA LYS A 4 19.66 -2.99 27.71
C LYS A 4 18.57 -3.92 27.15
N SER A 5 17.67 -4.43 28.00
CA SER A 5 16.66 -5.41 27.55
C SER A 5 15.40 -4.77 26.95
N SER A 6 15.09 -3.52 27.29
CA SER A 6 13.87 -2.84 26.80
C SER A 6 14.03 -2.23 25.39
N ALA A 7 15.25 -1.89 24.98
CA ALA A 7 15.50 -1.27 23.67
C ALA A 7 15.34 -2.27 22.50
N GLY A 8 15.64 -3.53 22.70
CA GLY A 8 15.54 -4.56 21.66
C GLY A 8 14.09 -4.86 21.27
N THR A 9 13.22 -5.03 22.25
CA THR A 9 11.80 -5.36 22.01
C THR A 9 11.07 -4.22 21.28
N GLY A 10 11.37 -2.96 21.63
CA GLY A 10 10.81 -1.80 20.93
C GLY A 10 11.22 -1.69 19.48
N THR A 11 12.48 -2.01 19.15
CA THR A 11 13.01 -1.96 17.78
C THR A 11 12.36 -3.03 16.91
N TYR A 12 12.23 -4.26 17.38
CA TYR A 12 11.57 -5.34 16.64
C TYR A 12 10.09 -5.05 16.42
N SER A 13 9.39 -4.49 17.39
CA SER A 13 7.99 -4.08 17.25
C SER A 13 7.81 -3.03 16.15
N ILE A 14 8.68 -2.04 16.07
CA ILE A 14 8.66 -1.01 15.02
C ILE A 14 8.94 -1.63 13.65
N ILE A 15 9.95 -2.48 13.54
CA ILE A 15 10.30 -3.16 12.28
C ILE A 15 9.12 -4.00 11.80
N PHE A 16 8.51 -4.78 12.70
CA PHE A 16 7.35 -5.60 12.36
C PHE A 16 6.14 -4.74 11.97
N GLY A 17 5.88 -3.65 12.68
CA GLY A 17 4.81 -2.71 12.35
C GLY A 17 4.97 -2.10 10.96
N VAL A 18 6.16 -1.61 10.63
CA VAL A 18 6.47 -1.06 9.30
C VAL A 18 6.33 -2.13 8.20
N ALA A 19 6.85 -3.32 8.44
CA ALA A 19 6.75 -4.43 7.49
C ALA A 19 5.29 -4.85 7.27
N PHE A 20 4.49 -4.87 8.34
CA PHE A 20 3.06 -5.19 8.28
C PHE A 20 2.26 -4.15 7.49
N VAL A 21 2.50 -2.85 7.74
CA VAL A 21 1.86 -1.77 6.97
C VAL A 21 2.26 -1.86 5.50
N TRP A 22 3.54 -2.05 5.20
CA TRP A 22 4.01 -2.22 3.84
C TRP A 22 3.36 -3.43 3.14
N PHE A 23 3.25 -4.55 3.83
CA PHE A 23 2.59 -5.75 3.33
C PHE A 23 1.10 -5.50 3.04
N THR A 24 0.36 -4.94 4.00
CA THR A 24 -1.08 -4.71 3.86
C THR A 24 -1.43 -3.70 2.77
N THR A 25 -0.59 -2.70 2.53
CA THR A 25 -0.80 -1.73 1.44
C THR A 25 -0.67 -2.35 0.05
N HIS A 26 0.04 -3.48 -0.10
CA HIS A 26 0.13 -4.22 -1.35
C HIS A 26 -1.10 -5.11 -1.61
N PHE A 27 -1.86 -5.46 -0.58
CA PHE A 27 -3.08 -6.23 -0.67
C PHE A 27 -4.31 -5.34 -0.88
N GLY A 28 -4.30 -4.51 -1.93
CA GLY A 28 -5.47 -3.73 -2.32
C GLY A 28 -6.61 -4.58 -2.87
N GLY A 29 -7.79 -3.96 -3.09
CA GLY A 29 -9.00 -4.62 -3.56
C GLY A 29 -8.83 -5.46 -4.83
N GLY A 30 -7.93 -5.08 -5.74
CA GLY A 30 -7.62 -5.84 -6.93
C GLY A 30 -6.91 -7.18 -6.66
N PHE A 31 -6.06 -7.23 -5.63
CA PHE A 31 -5.46 -8.49 -5.16
C PHE A 31 -6.48 -9.34 -4.41
N ALA A 32 -7.29 -8.74 -3.56
CA ALA A 32 -8.31 -9.43 -2.79
C ALA A 32 -9.35 -10.12 -3.69
N SER A 33 -9.71 -9.51 -4.83
CA SER A 33 -10.61 -10.12 -5.82
C SER A 33 -9.95 -11.18 -6.72
N GLY A 34 -8.64 -11.35 -6.66
CA GLY A 34 -7.87 -12.23 -7.54
C GLY A 34 -7.70 -11.70 -8.98
N ALA A 35 -8.39 -10.64 -9.36
CA ALA A 35 -8.36 -10.12 -10.74
C ALA A 35 -6.96 -9.66 -11.16
N GLN A 36 -6.23 -8.98 -10.28
CA GLN A 36 -4.85 -8.57 -10.54
C GLN A 36 -3.90 -9.76 -10.56
N ILE A 37 -4.09 -10.72 -9.68
CA ILE A 37 -3.27 -11.94 -9.65
C ILE A 37 -3.40 -12.68 -10.99
N TYR A 38 -4.63 -12.85 -11.47
CA TYR A 38 -4.87 -13.49 -12.74
C TYR A 38 -4.26 -12.72 -13.91
N SER A 39 -4.56 -11.41 -14.01
CA SER A 39 -4.16 -10.58 -15.15
C SER A 39 -2.65 -10.36 -15.25
N TYR A 40 -1.96 -10.23 -14.10
CA TYR A 40 -0.53 -9.89 -14.10
C TYR A 40 0.39 -11.10 -13.96
N TYR A 41 -0.11 -12.21 -13.42
CA TYR A 41 0.74 -13.36 -13.13
C TYR A 41 0.24 -14.65 -13.76
N VAL A 42 -0.97 -15.09 -13.44
CA VAL A 42 -1.45 -16.45 -13.81
C VAL A 42 -1.52 -16.66 -15.30
N ARG A 43 -1.94 -15.66 -16.07
CA ARG A 43 -2.03 -15.74 -17.54
C ARG A 43 -0.68 -16.01 -18.23
N PHE A 44 0.44 -15.81 -17.58
CA PHE A 44 1.77 -16.03 -18.12
C PHE A 44 2.34 -17.43 -17.86
N GLY A 45 1.53 -18.36 -17.40
CA GLY A 45 1.92 -19.75 -17.17
C GLY A 45 2.99 -19.90 -16.11
N ILE A 46 4.07 -20.64 -16.39
CA ILE A 46 5.11 -20.95 -15.39
C ILE A 46 5.80 -19.71 -14.80
N TRP A 47 5.79 -18.60 -15.52
CA TRP A 47 6.35 -17.34 -15.04
C TRP A 47 5.60 -16.76 -13.82
N CYS A 48 4.37 -17.23 -13.57
CA CYS A 48 3.58 -16.79 -12.42
C CYS A 48 4.27 -17.06 -11.06
N LEU A 49 5.21 -17.99 -11.01
CA LEU A 49 5.96 -18.31 -9.79
C LEU A 49 7.09 -17.31 -9.52
N ILE A 50 7.73 -16.81 -10.58
CA ILE A 50 8.92 -15.97 -10.50
C ILE A 50 8.56 -14.48 -10.51
N MET A 51 7.57 -14.08 -11.32
CA MET A 51 7.18 -12.68 -11.47
C MET A 51 6.78 -11.97 -10.17
N PRO A 52 5.96 -12.57 -9.27
CA PRO A 52 5.62 -11.94 -8.00
C PRO A 52 6.84 -11.73 -7.11
N ALA A 53 7.75 -12.71 -7.06
CA ALA A 53 8.97 -12.61 -6.27
C ALA A 53 9.89 -11.48 -6.78
N LEU A 54 10.06 -11.37 -8.09
CA LEU A 54 10.83 -10.29 -8.70
C LEU A 54 10.18 -8.92 -8.47
N ALA A 55 8.86 -8.82 -8.61
CA ALA A 55 8.11 -7.58 -8.36
C ALA A 55 8.25 -7.12 -6.90
N MET A 56 8.12 -8.04 -5.95
CA MET A 56 8.28 -7.74 -4.52
C MET A 56 9.72 -7.40 -4.17
N LEU A 57 10.70 -8.10 -4.74
CA LEU A 57 12.12 -7.77 -4.56
C LEU A 57 12.43 -6.36 -5.06
N TYR A 58 11.99 -6.03 -6.27
CA TYR A 58 12.15 -4.71 -6.87
C TYR A 58 11.54 -3.63 -5.97
N ASN A 59 10.28 -3.81 -5.58
CA ASN A 59 9.56 -2.88 -4.71
C ASN A 59 10.26 -2.72 -3.35
N GLY A 60 10.72 -3.82 -2.74
CA GLY A 60 11.46 -3.83 -1.48
C GLY A 60 12.78 -3.06 -1.55
N ILE A 61 13.51 -3.14 -2.66
CA ILE A 61 14.75 -2.38 -2.88
C ILE A 61 14.46 -0.88 -2.91
N PHE A 62 13.44 -0.45 -3.66
CA PHE A 62 13.06 0.97 -3.72
C PHE A 62 12.54 1.49 -2.38
N PHE A 63 11.76 0.70 -1.67
CA PHE A 63 11.29 1.05 -0.34
C PHE A 63 12.45 1.22 0.65
N ALA A 64 13.40 0.28 0.65
CA ALA A 64 14.59 0.37 1.48
C ALA A 64 15.47 1.58 1.14
N TYR A 65 15.57 1.90 -0.14
CA TYR A 65 16.25 3.13 -0.59
C TYR A 65 15.56 4.38 -0.08
N GLY A 66 14.23 4.47 -0.23
CA GLY A 66 13.43 5.58 0.26
C GLY A 66 13.56 5.80 1.77
N MET A 67 13.52 4.72 2.55
CA MET A 67 13.71 4.78 4.00
C MET A 67 15.12 5.25 4.39
N ARG A 68 16.15 4.80 3.68
CA ARG A 68 17.53 5.27 3.89
C ARG A 68 17.68 6.73 3.52
N PHE A 69 17.07 7.16 2.44
CA PHE A 69 17.06 8.56 2.00
C PHE A 69 16.39 9.46 3.05
N ALA A 70 15.19 9.10 3.52
CA ALA A 70 14.46 9.83 4.55
C ALA A 70 15.31 10.00 5.82
N ARG A 71 15.95 8.92 6.27
CA ARG A 71 16.81 8.93 7.46
C ARG A 71 18.07 9.76 7.27
N LYS A 72 18.67 9.73 6.08
CA LYS A 72 19.89 10.51 5.78
C LYS A 72 19.63 12.01 5.74
N HIS A 73 18.47 12.41 5.23
CA HIS A 73 18.08 13.82 5.08
C HIS A 73 17.19 14.32 6.22
N GLU A 74 16.88 13.46 7.20
CA GLU A 74 16.01 13.75 8.35
C GLU A 74 14.61 14.27 7.95
N VAL A 75 14.09 13.78 6.79
CA VAL A 75 12.80 14.18 6.24
C VAL A 75 11.77 13.07 6.50
N TYR A 76 10.86 13.31 7.43
CA TYR A 76 9.88 12.32 7.90
C TYR A 76 8.45 12.66 7.52
N ASP A 77 8.21 13.85 6.99
CA ASP A 77 6.95 14.21 6.38
C ASP A 77 7.02 14.13 4.87
N TYR A 78 5.90 13.82 4.28
CA TYR A 78 5.72 13.57 2.86
C TYR A 78 6.19 14.74 1.97
N ARG A 79 5.87 15.99 2.37
CA ARG A 79 6.19 17.18 1.58
C ARG A 79 7.69 17.50 1.61
N SER A 80 8.30 17.44 2.79
CA SER A 80 9.74 17.63 2.94
C SER A 80 10.53 16.52 2.25
N TYR A 81 10.06 15.28 2.29
CA TYR A 81 10.66 14.17 1.56
C TYR A 81 10.66 14.44 0.05
N ASN A 82 9.52 14.79 -0.53
CA ASN A 82 9.43 15.07 -1.96
C ASN A 82 10.29 16.26 -2.37
N ASN A 83 10.31 17.33 -1.57
CA ASN A 83 11.14 18.49 -1.85
C ASN A 83 12.64 18.15 -1.81
N ALA A 84 13.07 17.37 -0.85
CA ALA A 84 14.45 16.89 -0.76
C ALA A 84 14.82 15.95 -1.91
N PHE A 85 13.89 15.08 -2.31
CA PHE A 85 14.10 14.09 -3.35
C PHE A 85 14.18 14.73 -4.75
N TYR A 86 13.30 15.64 -5.07
CA TYR A 86 13.26 16.30 -6.38
C TYR A 86 14.19 17.52 -6.49
N GLY A 87 14.69 18.07 -5.37
CA GLY A 87 15.64 19.16 -5.35
C GLY A 87 15.17 20.38 -6.17
N LYS A 88 15.92 20.76 -7.20
CA LYS A 88 15.59 21.92 -8.06
C LYS A 88 14.25 21.80 -8.80
N PHE A 89 13.80 20.58 -9.05
CA PHE A 89 12.53 20.30 -9.73
C PHE A 89 11.34 20.14 -8.77
N ALA A 90 11.56 20.30 -7.47
CA ALA A 90 10.53 20.17 -6.44
C ALA A 90 9.25 20.99 -6.71
N PRO A 91 9.30 22.26 -7.19
CA PRO A 91 8.08 23.04 -7.41
C PRO A 91 7.10 22.40 -8.40
N VAL A 92 7.63 21.66 -9.38
CA VAL A 92 6.80 21.00 -10.40
C VAL A 92 6.43 19.57 -9.95
N PHE A 93 7.44 18.76 -9.65
CA PHE A 93 7.21 17.34 -9.37
C PHE A 93 6.54 17.09 -8.02
N SER A 94 6.80 17.90 -7.01
CA SER A 94 6.15 17.77 -5.71
C SER A 94 4.65 18.07 -5.81
N ASN A 95 4.28 19.13 -6.55
CA ASN A 95 2.88 19.48 -6.76
C ASN A 95 2.16 18.43 -7.64
N LEU A 96 2.82 17.95 -8.70
CA LEU A 96 2.27 16.87 -9.53
C LEU A 96 2.03 15.61 -8.71
N PHE A 97 3.00 15.23 -7.87
CA PHE A 97 2.88 14.09 -6.97
C PHE A 97 1.73 14.28 -5.96
N GLU A 98 1.55 15.49 -5.42
CA GLU A 98 0.46 15.81 -4.49
C GLU A 98 -0.90 15.60 -5.14
N VAL A 99 -1.09 16.08 -6.36
CA VAL A 99 -2.34 15.86 -7.13
C VAL A 99 -2.59 14.37 -7.37
N LEU A 100 -1.56 13.63 -7.82
CA LEU A 100 -1.66 12.18 -8.02
C LEU A 100 -1.97 11.45 -6.71
N TYR A 101 -1.35 11.85 -5.61
CA TYR A 101 -1.59 11.27 -4.29
C TYR A 101 -3.03 11.47 -3.84
N ILE A 102 -3.60 12.68 -4.00
CA ILE A 102 -5.01 12.96 -3.70
C ILE A 102 -5.92 12.08 -4.56
N CYS A 103 -5.66 11.96 -5.86
CA CYS A 103 -6.44 11.09 -6.74
C CYS A 103 -6.40 9.63 -6.26
N VAL A 104 -5.24 9.11 -5.87
CA VAL A 104 -5.09 7.75 -5.35
C VAL A 104 -5.84 7.58 -4.03
N MET A 105 -5.74 8.57 -3.12
CA MET A 105 -6.43 8.53 -1.83
C MET A 105 -7.95 8.56 -1.96
N CYS A 106 -8.49 9.17 -3.01
CA CYS A 106 -9.92 9.11 -3.33
C CYS A 106 -10.31 7.79 -4.01
N ALA A 107 -9.46 7.30 -4.92
CA ALA A 107 -9.74 6.08 -5.68
C ALA A 107 -9.61 4.79 -4.84
N ALA A 108 -8.66 4.72 -3.93
CA ALA A 108 -8.38 3.50 -3.17
C ALA A 108 -9.56 3.05 -2.29
N PRO A 109 -10.23 3.91 -1.50
CA PRO A 109 -11.44 3.54 -0.77
C PRO A 109 -12.58 3.12 -1.70
N ALA A 110 -12.79 3.83 -2.82
CA ALA A 110 -13.83 3.49 -3.78
C ALA A 110 -13.65 2.08 -4.35
N VAL A 111 -12.41 1.71 -4.71
CA VAL A 111 -12.09 0.35 -5.17
C VAL A 111 -12.28 -0.67 -4.05
N ALA A 112 -11.88 -0.35 -2.82
CA ALA A 112 -12.05 -1.25 -1.69
C ALA A 112 -13.54 -1.54 -1.40
N PHE A 113 -14.39 -0.52 -1.39
CA PHE A 113 -15.84 -0.68 -1.22
C PHE A 113 -16.48 -1.46 -2.37
N ALA A 114 -16.11 -1.15 -3.61
CA ALA A 114 -16.61 -1.85 -4.77
C ALA A 114 -16.25 -3.34 -4.74
N THR A 115 -15.02 -3.66 -4.40
CA THR A 115 -14.54 -5.05 -4.30
C THR A 115 -15.19 -5.78 -3.13
N GLY A 116 -15.27 -5.14 -1.96
CA GLY A 116 -15.92 -5.70 -0.78
C GLY A 116 -17.38 -6.00 -1.04
N GLY A 117 -18.11 -5.05 -1.64
CA GLY A 117 -19.53 -5.22 -2.02
C GLY A 117 -19.73 -6.35 -3.02
N ALA A 118 -18.88 -6.43 -4.06
CA ALA A 118 -18.94 -7.49 -5.05
C ALA A 118 -18.68 -8.88 -4.45
N THR A 119 -17.66 -8.98 -3.59
CA THR A 119 -17.31 -10.22 -2.92
C THR A 119 -18.45 -10.69 -2.01
N LEU A 120 -19.01 -9.80 -1.22
CA LEU A 120 -20.10 -10.12 -0.31
C LEU A 120 -21.38 -10.49 -1.07
N SER A 121 -21.69 -9.79 -2.15
CA SER A 121 -22.79 -10.12 -3.05
C SER A 121 -22.65 -11.54 -3.63
N THR A 122 -21.45 -11.89 -4.05
CA THR A 122 -21.16 -13.23 -4.59
C THR A 122 -21.31 -14.34 -3.53
N LEU A 123 -20.89 -14.06 -2.30
CA LEU A 123 -20.96 -15.04 -1.20
C LEU A 123 -22.37 -15.22 -0.63
N THR A 124 -23.14 -14.14 -0.58
CA THR A 124 -24.48 -14.14 0.04
C THR A 124 -25.63 -14.31 -0.94
N GLY A 125 -25.38 -14.12 -2.25
CA GLY A 125 -26.40 -14.08 -3.28
C GLY A 125 -27.30 -12.83 -3.25
N LEU A 126 -26.98 -11.85 -2.40
CA LEU A 126 -27.74 -10.59 -2.30
C LEU A 126 -27.36 -9.62 -3.44
N PRO A 127 -28.31 -8.76 -3.89
CA PRO A 127 -28.00 -7.74 -4.88
C PRO A 127 -26.89 -6.80 -4.40
N TYR A 128 -25.97 -6.43 -5.30
CA TYR A 128 -24.80 -5.61 -5.02
C TYR A 128 -25.11 -4.26 -4.33
N LEU A 129 -26.12 -3.54 -4.80
CA LEU A 129 -26.46 -2.21 -4.29
C LEU A 129 -26.84 -2.19 -2.81
N PRO A 130 -27.76 -3.04 -2.32
CA PRO A 130 -28.09 -3.09 -0.89
C PRO A 130 -26.90 -3.45 -0.01
N VAL A 131 -26.04 -4.37 -0.47
CA VAL A 131 -24.86 -4.82 0.27
C VAL A 131 -23.84 -3.69 0.42
N SER A 132 -23.57 -2.96 -0.65
CA SER A 132 -22.63 -1.83 -0.63
C SER A 132 -23.15 -0.69 0.25
N TYR A 133 -24.46 -0.41 0.20
CA TYR A 133 -25.08 0.65 1.00
C TYR A 133 -25.06 0.34 2.50
N THR A 134 -25.40 -0.89 2.88
CA THR A 134 -25.38 -1.30 4.30
C THR A 134 -23.97 -1.29 4.87
N HIS A 135 -22.95 -1.65 4.07
CA HIS A 135 -21.56 -1.61 4.48
C HIS A 135 -21.07 -0.18 4.72
N LEU A 136 -21.42 0.76 3.86
CA LEU A 136 -21.12 2.19 4.04
C LEU A 136 -21.77 2.75 5.31
N ARG A 137 -23.05 2.45 5.54
CA ARG A 137 -23.80 2.95 6.71
C ARG A 137 -23.34 2.36 8.04
N ALA A 138 -22.77 1.17 8.05
CA ALA A 138 -22.24 0.56 9.26
C ALA A 138 -20.97 1.25 9.79
N HIS A 139 -20.35 2.12 8.99
CA HIS A 139 -19.13 2.86 9.34
C HIS A 139 -19.38 4.35 9.65
N GLU A 140 -20.63 4.82 9.58
CA GLU A 140 -21.07 6.14 10.07
C GLU A 140 -21.50 6.06 11.53
#